data_38776d437aeecf3fc2041dc37e89535c
#
_entry.id   38776d437aeecf3fc2041dc37e89535c
#
_cell.length_a   1.000
_cell.length_b   1.000
_cell.length_c   1.000
_cell.angle_alpha   90.00
_cell.angle_beta   90.00
_cell.angle_gamma   90.00
#
_symmetry.space_group_name_H-M   'P 1'
#
loop_
_entity.id
_entity.type
_entity.pdbx_description
1 polymer ?
#
loop_
_entity_poly.entity_id
_entity_poly.type
_entity_poly.pdbx_seq_one_letter_code
_entity_poly.pdbx_strand_id
1 'polypeptide(L)'
;ARKVFNSSLYKSSENCYNESNFVEGGVSVKPHRKAAPAEAAAAGRQEMPRCAPKADSGLSSAQAQALAEAGWDNRPVESPTKSDKQIIRENIFTYFNLIFVVLAVCLLLVGDWKDMTFLLIVAANAVIGIVQQLRSKRTIEKLSLLSAAKVRVIRDGKVRELPVDQLVREDVVELTAGCQIPADGPVLTGQVQVNEALITGEADAVTKEPGDQLLSGSFVISGKCRA
;
A
#
# COMPACT_ATOMS: atom_id res chain seq x y z
N ALA A 1 -5.38 46.50 4.85
CA ALA A 1 -4.48 45.86 5.83
C ALA A 1 -4.23 44.41 5.39
N ARG A 2 -3.05 44.16 4.82
CA ARG A 2 -2.59 42.80 4.43
C ARG A 2 -2.26 42.01 5.68
N LYS A 3 -2.93 40.88 5.92
CA LYS A 3 -2.45 39.85 6.86
C LYS A 3 -1.61 38.84 6.10
N VAL A 4 -0.34 38.85 6.38
CA VAL A 4 0.66 37.86 6.00
C VAL A 4 0.33 36.59 6.78
N PHE A 5 0.01 35.49 6.07
CA PHE A 5 -0.21 34.21 6.69
C PHE A 5 1.15 33.51 6.86
N ASN A 6 1.49 33.28 8.09
CA ASN A 6 2.79 32.80 8.55
C ASN A 6 2.92 31.29 8.34
N SER A 7 3.94 30.88 7.58
CA SER A 7 4.27 29.50 7.21
C SER A 7 4.96 28.70 8.36
N SER A 8 4.54 28.90 9.62
CA SER A 8 5.21 28.36 10.80
C SER A 8 4.51 27.15 11.46
N LEU A 9 3.46 26.59 10.89
CA LEU A 9 2.72 25.47 11.51
C LEU A 9 2.99 24.08 10.89
N TYR A 10 3.92 23.96 9.95
CA TYR A 10 4.24 22.66 9.32
C TYR A 10 5.52 22.00 9.89
N LYS A 11 6.01 22.46 11.02
CA LYS A 11 7.27 21.95 11.63
C LYS A 11 7.11 21.25 12.97
N SER A 12 5.88 20.86 13.37
CA SER A 12 5.63 20.32 14.71
C SER A 12 5.09 18.87 14.78
N SER A 13 5.14 18.08 13.71
CA SER A 13 4.72 16.67 13.80
C SER A 13 5.86 15.64 13.64
N GLU A 14 7.11 16.06 13.61
CA GLU A 14 8.25 15.13 13.48
C GLU A 14 8.87 14.66 14.82
N ASN A 15 8.30 15.02 15.98
CA ASN A 15 8.99 14.75 17.26
C ASN A 15 8.16 14.06 18.34
N CYS A 16 7.24 13.16 18.03
CA CYS A 16 6.48 12.39 19.02
C CYS A 16 6.67 10.87 18.97
N TYR A 17 7.74 10.36 18.37
CA TYR A 17 8.10 8.94 18.48
C TYR A 17 9.60 8.78 18.79
N ASN A 18 10.01 9.29 19.93
CA ASN A 18 11.25 8.82 20.56
C ASN A 18 11.09 8.83 22.09
N GLU A 19 11.49 7.70 22.70
CA GLU A 19 11.67 7.46 24.13
C GLU A 19 10.42 7.07 24.95
N SER A 20 10.15 5.76 24.97
CA SER A 20 9.98 5.07 26.25
C SER A 20 10.66 3.71 26.15
N ASN A 21 11.89 3.65 26.70
CA ASN A 21 12.57 2.41 27.05
C ASN A 21 11.72 1.62 28.05
N PHE A 22 11.23 0.45 27.63
CA PHE A 22 10.87 -0.62 28.54
C PHE A 22 11.78 -1.80 28.21
N VAL A 23 12.79 -1.96 29.06
CA VAL A 23 13.68 -3.12 29.07
C VAL A 23 12.99 -4.21 29.87
N GLU A 24 12.66 -5.34 29.22
CA GLU A 24 12.82 -6.68 29.81
C GLU A 24 12.45 -7.75 28.78
N GLY A 25 13.35 -8.69 28.55
CA GLY A 25 13.11 -9.90 27.77
C GLY A 25 13.80 -9.91 26.40
N GLY A 26 15.09 -10.31 26.39
CA GLY A 26 15.96 -10.33 25.22
C GLY A 26 15.46 -11.14 24.02
N VAL A 27 14.77 -10.48 23.11
CA VAL A 27 14.66 -10.86 21.70
C VAL A 27 15.06 -9.62 20.89
N SER A 28 16.26 -9.64 20.33
CA SER A 28 16.74 -8.61 19.40
C SER A 28 15.89 -8.65 18.15
N VAL A 29 14.81 -7.86 18.12
CA VAL A 29 14.08 -7.56 16.91
C VAL A 29 14.92 -6.58 16.12
N LYS A 30 15.57 -7.05 15.03
CA LYS A 30 16.22 -6.15 14.07
C LYS A 30 15.20 -5.10 13.62
N PRO A 31 15.54 -3.82 13.63
CA PRO A 31 14.62 -2.78 13.19
C PRO A 31 14.21 -3.08 11.75
N HIS A 32 12.91 -3.13 11.50
CA HIS A 32 12.35 -3.19 10.16
C HIS A 32 13.03 -2.10 9.32
N ARG A 33 13.57 -2.50 8.17
CA ARG A 33 14.13 -1.61 7.16
C ARG A 33 13.11 -0.48 6.96
N LYS A 34 13.50 0.75 7.28
CA LYS A 34 12.67 1.94 7.09
C LYS A 34 12.08 1.88 5.68
N ALA A 35 10.77 1.98 5.57
CA ALA A 35 10.12 2.20 4.29
C ALA A 35 10.86 3.36 3.61
N ALA A 36 11.21 3.18 2.34
CA ALA A 36 11.79 4.27 1.57
C ALA A 36 10.81 5.46 1.65
N PRO A 37 11.28 6.66 1.96
CA PRO A 37 10.39 7.80 2.12
C PRO A 37 9.58 8.00 0.83
N ALA A 38 8.31 8.35 0.98
CA ALA A 38 7.39 8.64 -0.13
C ALA A 38 7.97 9.69 -1.12
N GLU A 39 8.93 10.48 -0.69
CA GLU A 39 9.74 11.40 -1.50
C GLU A 39 10.55 10.72 -2.62
N ALA A 40 11.04 9.49 -2.41
CA ALA A 40 11.80 8.78 -3.45
C ALA A 40 10.90 8.32 -4.60
N ALA A 41 9.63 8.05 -4.34
CA ALA A 41 8.64 7.71 -5.37
C ALA A 41 8.17 8.96 -6.16
N ALA A 42 8.30 10.15 -5.58
CA ALA A 42 7.93 11.42 -6.22
C ALA A 42 9.02 11.93 -7.19
N ALA A 43 10.27 11.53 -7.03
CA ALA A 43 11.43 12.04 -7.77
C ALA A 43 11.45 11.70 -9.28
N GLY A 44 10.54 10.82 -9.76
CA GLY A 44 10.44 10.44 -11.18
C GLY A 44 9.17 10.94 -11.88
N ARG A 45 8.29 11.68 -11.19
CA ARG A 45 7.03 12.16 -11.77
C ARG A 45 7.25 13.45 -12.54
N GLN A 46 6.84 13.47 -13.82
CA GLN A 46 6.86 14.71 -14.60
C GLN A 46 5.84 15.69 -14.01
N GLU A 47 6.28 16.93 -13.75
CA GLU A 47 5.36 18.00 -13.33
C GLU A 47 4.40 18.32 -14.49
N MET A 48 3.14 17.91 -14.33
CA MET A 48 2.07 18.29 -15.26
C MET A 48 1.25 19.44 -14.67
N PRO A 49 0.80 20.39 -15.49
CA PRO A 49 -0.06 21.49 -15.04
C PRO A 49 -1.34 20.91 -14.42
N ARG A 50 -1.80 21.50 -13.31
CA ARG A 50 -3.04 21.09 -12.67
C ARG A 50 -4.22 21.43 -13.57
N CYS A 51 -5.00 20.42 -13.92
CA CYS A 51 -6.29 20.59 -14.56
C CYS A 51 -7.32 20.62 -13.43
N ALA A 52 -8.01 21.73 -13.21
CA ALA A 52 -9.12 21.79 -12.25
C ALA A 52 -10.40 21.26 -12.95
N PRO A 53 -10.73 19.96 -12.85
CA PRO A 53 -11.89 19.42 -13.54
C PRO A 53 -13.18 19.95 -12.91
N LYS A 54 -14.21 20.16 -13.74
CA LYS A 54 -15.54 20.50 -13.23
C LYS A 54 -16.18 19.27 -12.60
N ALA A 55 -16.88 19.44 -11.48
CA ALA A 55 -17.55 18.36 -10.76
C ALA A 55 -18.53 17.51 -11.61
N ASP A 56 -19.07 18.07 -12.70
CA ASP A 56 -20.06 17.40 -13.55
C ASP A 56 -19.44 16.68 -14.76
N SER A 57 -18.35 17.18 -15.30
CA SER A 57 -17.70 16.57 -16.48
C SER A 57 -16.54 15.66 -16.13
N GLY A 58 -15.85 15.93 -15.00
CA GLY A 58 -14.61 15.24 -14.65
C GLY A 58 -13.50 15.46 -15.67
N LEU A 59 -12.50 14.60 -15.65
CA LEU A 59 -11.43 14.54 -16.64
C LEU A 59 -11.92 13.90 -17.96
N SER A 60 -11.31 14.27 -19.08
CA SER A 60 -11.48 13.50 -20.30
C SER A 60 -10.67 12.20 -20.24
N SER A 61 -11.10 11.17 -20.97
CA SER A 61 -10.36 9.90 -21.05
C SER A 61 -8.93 10.08 -21.52
N ALA A 62 -8.66 11.03 -22.44
CA ALA A 62 -7.32 11.34 -22.93
C ALA A 62 -6.43 11.98 -21.85
N GLN A 63 -6.99 12.90 -21.03
CA GLN A 63 -6.27 13.50 -19.91
C GLN A 63 -5.95 12.47 -18.83
N ALA A 64 -6.92 11.60 -18.49
CA ALA A 64 -6.70 10.54 -17.52
C ALA A 64 -5.62 9.56 -17.97
N GLN A 65 -5.57 9.22 -19.26
CA GLN A 65 -4.52 8.36 -19.80
C GLN A 65 -3.14 9.04 -19.75
N ALA A 66 -3.05 10.31 -20.13
CA ALA A 66 -1.79 11.06 -20.07
C ALA A 66 -1.26 11.17 -18.63
N LEU A 67 -2.15 11.36 -17.63
CA LEU A 67 -1.77 11.38 -16.22
C LEU A 67 -1.29 10.00 -15.74
N ALA A 68 -1.94 8.92 -16.17
CA ALA A 68 -1.51 7.56 -15.84
C ALA A 68 -0.14 7.22 -16.44
N GLU A 69 0.12 7.61 -17.69
CA GLU A 69 1.42 7.43 -18.37
C GLU A 69 2.53 8.27 -17.71
N ALA A 70 2.20 9.44 -17.17
CA ALA A 70 3.11 10.28 -16.38
C ALA A 70 3.35 9.78 -14.94
N GLY A 71 2.72 8.66 -14.53
CA GLY A 71 2.88 8.05 -13.21
C GLY A 71 2.07 8.73 -12.09
N TRP A 72 1.00 9.45 -12.45
CA TRP A 72 0.06 10.06 -11.50
C TRP A 72 -1.15 9.16 -11.21
N ASP A 73 -0.97 7.86 -11.31
CA ASP A 73 -1.97 6.86 -10.93
C ASP A 73 -1.83 6.45 -9.44
N ASN A 74 -2.89 5.86 -8.91
CA ASN A 74 -2.97 5.42 -7.50
C ASN A 74 -2.48 3.98 -7.33
N ARG A 75 -1.54 3.52 -8.15
CA ARG A 75 -0.97 2.17 -8.00
C ARG A 75 -0.12 2.09 -6.74
N PRO A 76 -0.23 1.00 -5.96
CA PRO A 76 0.66 0.77 -4.84
C PRO A 76 2.10 0.67 -5.32
N VAL A 77 3.00 1.42 -4.69
CA VAL A 77 4.43 1.52 -5.06
C VAL A 77 5.17 0.20 -4.89
N GLU A 78 4.72 -0.65 -3.98
CA GLU A 78 5.31 -1.98 -3.73
C GLU A 78 4.22 -3.04 -3.56
N SER A 79 4.45 -4.20 -4.18
CA SER A 79 3.62 -5.37 -3.91
C SER A 79 3.89 -5.84 -2.47
N PRO A 80 2.87 -6.00 -1.61
CA PRO A 80 3.04 -6.44 -0.23
C PRO A 80 3.54 -7.88 -0.13
N THR A 81 3.63 -8.59 -1.25
CA THR A 81 4.03 -9.99 -1.31
C THR A 81 5.47 -10.17 -1.78
N LYS A 82 6.20 -11.09 -1.12
CA LYS A 82 7.56 -11.45 -1.51
C LYS A 82 7.62 -11.94 -2.96
N SER A 83 8.68 -11.60 -3.69
CA SER A 83 8.94 -12.14 -5.02
C SER A 83 9.16 -13.66 -4.96
N ASP A 84 8.77 -14.40 -6.01
CA ASP A 84 8.98 -15.86 -6.10
C ASP A 84 10.46 -16.24 -5.95
N LYS A 85 11.34 -15.45 -6.55
CA LYS A 85 12.80 -15.61 -6.41
C LYS A 85 13.28 -15.43 -4.97
N GLN A 86 12.70 -14.51 -4.25
CA GLN A 86 13.01 -14.28 -2.84
C GLN A 86 12.55 -15.45 -1.97
N ILE A 87 11.34 -15.96 -2.21
CA ILE A 87 10.81 -17.14 -1.51
C ILE A 87 11.74 -18.34 -1.70
N ILE A 88 12.14 -18.63 -2.93
CA ILE A 88 13.03 -19.75 -3.26
C ILE A 88 14.37 -19.57 -2.55
N ARG A 89 14.96 -18.38 -2.65
CA ARG A 89 16.26 -18.09 -2.02
C ARG A 89 16.22 -18.22 -0.50
N GLU A 90 15.18 -17.71 0.14
CA GLU A 90 15.02 -17.78 1.60
C GLU A 90 14.81 -19.22 2.11
N ASN A 91 14.19 -20.10 1.32
CA ASN A 91 14.01 -21.50 1.69
C ASN A 91 15.25 -22.35 1.44
N ILE A 92 16.05 -22.04 0.40
CA ILE A 92 17.28 -22.75 0.10
C ILE A 92 18.42 -22.31 1.04
N PHE A 93 18.61 -20.99 1.19
CA PHE A 93 19.70 -20.41 2.01
C PHE A 93 19.24 -20.18 3.45
N THR A 94 18.79 -21.25 4.10
CA THR A 94 18.50 -21.23 5.55
C THR A 94 19.75 -21.62 6.32
N TYR A 95 19.91 -21.09 7.53
CA TYR A 95 21.01 -21.45 8.42
C TYR A 95 21.11 -22.98 8.62
N PHE A 96 19.97 -23.66 8.80
CA PHE A 96 19.95 -25.12 8.92
C PHE A 96 20.46 -25.83 7.66
N ASN A 97 20.03 -25.40 6.48
CA ASN A 97 20.49 -25.98 5.23
C ASN A 97 22.02 -25.79 5.04
N LEU A 98 22.55 -24.67 5.48
CA LEU A 98 23.99 -24.42 5.48
C LEU A 98 24.75 -25.42 6.35
N ILE A 99 24.25 -25.71 7.56
CA ILE A 99 24.85 -26.72 8.46
C ILE A 99 24.85 -28.09 7.78
N PHE A 100 23.74 -28.51 7.18
CA PHE A 100 23.63 -29.78 6.48
C PHE A 100 24.57 -29.85 5.27
N VAL A 101 24.77 -28.75 4.53
CA VAL A 101 25.75 -28.71 3.44
C VAL A 101 27.17 -28.90 3.96
N VAL A 102 27.53 -28.24 5.06
CA VAL A 102 28.87 -28.42 5.69
C VAL A 102 29.05 -29.88 6.15
N LEU A 103 28.04 -30.45 6.80
CA LEU A 103 28.06 -31.84 7.24
C LEU A 103 28.21 -32.82 6.06
N ALA A 104 27.48 -32.59 4.97
CA ALA A 104 27.59 -33.39 3.75
C ALA A 104 29.00 -33.34 3.15
N VAL A 105 29.62 -32.15 3.11
CA VAL A 105 31.01 -32.00 2.65
C VAL A 105 31.97 -32.77 3.55
N CYS A 106 31.81 -32.71 4.87
CA CYS A 106 32.62 -33.49 5.83
C CYS A 106 32.49 -35.00 5.58
N LEU A 107 31.28 -35.52 5.38
CA LEU A 107 31.03 -36.94 5.08
C LEU A 107 31.64 -37.38 3.77
N LEU A 108 31.58 -36.53 2.74
CA LEU A 108 32.22 -36.78 1.45
C LEU A 108 33.75 -36.92 1.58
N LEU A 109 34.38 -36.10 2.43
CA LEU A 109 35.81 -36.15 2.68
C LEU A 109 36.25 -37.43 3.42
N VAL A 110 35.37 -37.97 4.27
CA VAL A 110 35.57 -39.23 5.00
C VAL A 110 35.27 -40.46 4.10
N GLY A 111 34.56 -40.28 2.99
CA GLY A 111 34.25 -41.34 2.05
C GLY A 111 32.98 -42.15 2.39
N ASP A 112 32.16 -41.67 3.34
CA ASP A 112 30.99 -42.39 3.82
C ASP A 112 29.70 -41.93 3.08
N TRP A 113 29.42 -42.55 1.94
CA TRP A 113 28.31 -42.14 1.06
C TRP A 113 26.95 -42.67 1.55
N LYS A 114 26.93 -43.65 2.43
CA LYS A 114 25.71 -44.26 2.93
C LYS A 114 24.93 -43.37 3.85
N ASP A 115 25.63 -42.51 4.58
CA ASP A 115 25.03 -41.60 5.56
C ASP A 115 24.49 -40.28 4.95
N MET A 116 24.63 -40.12 3.62
CA MET A 116 24.09 -38.96 2.89
C MET A 116 22.57 -38.99 2.65
N THR A 117 21.88 -40.05 3.11
CA THR A 117 20.41 -40.18 2.93
C THR A 117 19.64 -39.01 3.55
N PHE A 118 20.20 -38.34 4.57
CA PHE A 118 19.57 -37.14 5.15
C PHE A 118 19.41 -35.97 4.16
N LEU A 119 20.27 -35.87 3.13
CA LEU A 119 20.17 -34.83 2.12
C LEU A 119 18.86 -34.90 1.33
N LEU A 120 18.35 -36.12 1.12
CA LEU A 120 17.03 -36.32 0.47
C LEU A 120 15.92 -35.69 1.32
N ILE A 121 16.01 -35.86 2.65
CA ILE A 121 15.03 -35.29 3.59
C ILE A 121 15.11 -33.77 3.58
N VAL A 122 16.34 -33.22 3.61
CA VAL A 122 16.56 -31.76 3.56
C VAL A 122 16.01 -31.19 2.26
N ALA A 123 16.29 -31.82 1.11
CA ALA A 123 15.76 -31.41 -0.18
C ALA A 123 14.23 -31.47 -0.23
N ALA A 124 13.64 -32.57 0.27
CA ALA A 124 12.18 -32.71 0.35
C ALA A 124 11.55 -31.59 1.22
N ASN A 125 12.12 -31.29 2.38
CA ASN A 125 11.64 -30.22 3.24
C ASN A 125 11.73 -28.84 2.56
N ALA A 126 12.82 -28.56 1.84
CA ALA A 126 12.96 -27.30 1.10
C ALA A 126 11.90 -27.18 -0.01
N VAL A 127 11.65 -28.27 -0.77
CA VAL A 127 10.63 -28.29 -1.81
C VAL A 127 9.23 -28.08 -1.22
N ILE A 128 8.90 -28.78 -0.15
CA ILE A 128 7.60 -28.63 0.55
C ILE A 128 7.42 -27.20 1.01
N GLY A 129 8.44 -26.60 1.64
CA GLY A 129 8.40 -25.21 2.11
C GLY A 129 8.18 -24.21 0.99
N ILE A 130 8.89 -24.36 -0.14
CA ILE A 130 8.70 -23.52 -1.34
C ILE A 130 7.27 -23.66 -1.89
N VAL A 131 6.79 -24.88 -2.06
CA VAL A 131 5.43 -25.12 -2.61
C VAL A 131 4.37 -24.53 -1.71
N GLN A 132 4.48 -24.71 -0.38
CA GLN A 132 3.54 -24.14 0.59
C GLN A 132 3.52 -22.61 0.54
N GLN A 133 4.68 -21.96 0.53
CA GLN A 133 4.77 -20.50 0.49
C GLN A 133 4.26 -19.93 -0.84
N LEU A 134 4.59 -20.55 -1.98
CA LEU A 134 4.07 -20.13 -3.28
C LEU A 134 2.55 -20.29 -3.37
N ARG A 135 2.00 -21.40 -2.83
CA ARG A 135 0.56 -21.62 -2.80
C ARG A 135 -0.14 -20.56 -1.90
N SER A 136 0.42 -20.28 -0.73
CA SER A 136 -0.10 -19.26 0.17
C SER A 136 -0.09 -17.88 -0.49
N LYS A 137 1.02 -17.50 -1.12
CA LYS A 137 1.14 -16.24 -1.87
C LYS A 137 0.05 -16.11 -2.92
N ARG A 138 -0.12 -17.13 -3.79
CA ARG A 138 -1.14 -17.12 -4.84
C ARG A 138 -2.56 -17.01 -4.30
N THR A 139 -2.82 -17.60 -3.12
CA THR A 139 -4.13 -17.48 -2.46
C THR A 139 -4.37 -16.05 -1.99
N ILE A 140 -3.38 -15.41 -1.36
CA ILE A 140 -3.47 -14.01 -0.92
C ILE A 140 -3.66 -13.09 -2.12
N GLU A 141 -2.91 -13.26 -3.20
CA GLU A 141 -3.05 -12.47 -4.43
C GLU A 141 -4.45 -12.59 -5.04
N LYS A 142 -5.00 -13.80 -5.12
CA LYS A 142 -6.38 -14.02 -5.59
C LYS A 142 -7.42 -13.32 -4.71
N LEU A 143 -7.27 -13.40 -3.39
CA LEU A 143 -8.18 -12.72 -2.46
C LEU A 143 -8.06 -11.19 -2.57
N SER A 144 -6.87 -10.67 -2.73
CA SER A 144 -6.63 -9.25 -2.94
C SER A 144 -7.31 -8.73 -4.21
N LEU A 145 -7.23 -9.48 -5.32
CA LEU A 145 -7.91 -9.13 -6.58
C LEU A 145 -9.44 -9.14 -6.44
N LEU A 146 -10.01 -10.09 -5.66
CA LEU A 146 -11.45 -10.14 -5.41
C LEU A 146 -11.92 -9.04 -4.48
N SER A 147 -11.05 -8.55 -3.61
CA SER A 147 -11.33 -7.50 -2.63
C SER A 147 -10.97 -6.10 -3.12
N ALA A 148 -10.51 -5.96 -4.36
CA ALA A 148 -10.15 -4.65 -4.93
C ALA A 148 -11.37 -3.72 -4.90
N ALA A 149 -11.28 -2.68 -4.08
CA ALA A 149 -12.33 -1.69 -3.96
C ALA A 149 -12.54 -1.00 -5.32
N LYS A 150 -13.81 -0.88 -5.73
CA LYS A 150 -14.20 -0.12 -6.90
C LYS A 150 -14.73 1.24 -6.46
N VAL A 151 -14.46 2.23 -7.28
CA VAL A 151 -14.91 3.60 -7.04
C VAL A 151 -15.63 4.13 -8.28
N ARG A 152 -16.64 4.96 -8.05
CA ARG A 152 -17.41 5.61 -9.11
C ARG A 152 -16.72 6.92 -9.47
N VAL A 153 -16.23 7.01 -10.70
CA VAL A 153 -15.48 8.14 -11.22
C VAL A 153 -16.25 8.80 -12.34
N ILE A 154 -16.21 10.13 -12.42
CA ILE A 154 -16.80 10.89 -13.50
C ILE A 154 -15.69 11.21 -14.51
N ARG A 155 -15.80 10.64 -15.72
CA ARG A 155 -14.93 10.94 -16.85
C ARG A 155 -15.79 11.14 -18.10
N ASP A 156 -15.45 12.13 -18.91
CA ASP A 156 -16.24 12.50 -20.11
C ASP A 156 -17.72 12.78 -19.81
N GLY A 157 -18.03 13.33 -18.63
CA GLY A 157 -19.40 13.57 -18.17
C GLY A 157 -20.21 12.30 -17.83
N LYS A 158 -19.58 11.13 -17.80
CA LYS A 158 -20.22 9.84 -17.49
C LYS A 158 -19.62 9.21 -16.23
N VAL A 159 -20.50 8.65 -15.39
CA VAL A 159 -20.07 7.87 -14.23
C VAL A 159 -19.60 6.49 -14.69
N ARG A 160 -18.41 6.10 -14.29
CA ARG A 160 -17.81 4.78 -14.55
C ARG A 160 -17.32 4.18 -13.24
N GLU A 161 -17.40 2.87 -13.10
CA GLU A 161 -16.76 2.15 -11.99
C GLU A 161 -15.37 1.72 -12.39
N LEU A 162 -14.37 2.15 -11.62
CA LEU A 162 -12.96 1.79 -11.82
C LEU A 162 -12.38 1.20 -10.54
N PRO A 163 -11.42 0.27 -10.64
CA PRO A 163 -10.60 -0.12 -9.50
C PRO A 163 -9.84 1.10 -8.94
N VAL A 164 -9.63 1.13 -7.62
CA VAL A 164 -8.95 2.25 -6.94
C VAL A 164 -7.53 2.49 -7.45
N ASP A 165 -6.83 1.45 -7.90
CA ASP A 165 -5.49 1.52 -8.47
C ASP A 165 -5.41 2.20 -9.86
N GLN A 166 -6.57 2.34 -10.56
CA GLN A 166 -6.68 3.02 -11.84
C GLN A 166 -7.15 4.49 -11.73
N LEU A 167 -7.34 4.96 -10.49
CA LEU A 167 -7.55 6.38 -10.24
C LEU A 167 -6.30 7.16 -10.63
N VAL A 168 -6.50 8.33 -11.20
CA VAL A 168 -5.44 9.28 -11.47
C VAL A 168 -5.67 10.55 -10.67
N ARG A 169 -4.61 11.32 -10.51
CA ARG A 169 -4.69 12.62 -9.86
C ARG A 169 -5.73 13.49 -10.57
N GLU A 170 -6.55 14.21 -9.76
CA GLU A 170 -7.62 15.09 -10.23
C GLU A 170 -8.83 14.38 -10.85
N ASP A 171 -8.97 13.04 -10.69
CA ASP A 171 -10.23 12.38 -10.97
C ASP A 171 -11.34 12.87 -10.04
N VAL A 172 -12.52 13.09 -10.59
CA VAL A 172 -13.71 13.40 -9.80
C VAL A 172 -14.40 12.10 -9.42
N VAL A 173 -14.46 11.81 -8.11
CA VAL A 173 -15.09 10.62 -7.56
C VAL A 173 -16.47 10.93 -6.99
N GLU A 174 -17.43 10.04 -7.20
CA GLU A 174 -18.75 10.09 -6.60
C GLU A 174 -18.79 9.16 -5.39
N LEU A 175 -18.96 9.71 -4.20
CA LEU A 175 -18.99 9.01 -2.92
C LEU A 175 -20.40 8.96 -2.38
N THR A 176 -20.82 7.78 -1.92
CA THR A 176 -22.14 7.51 -1.32
C THR A 176 -21.95 6.73 -0.03
N ALA A 177 -23.00 6.63 0.78
CA ALA A 177 -22.99 5.85 2.02
C ALA A 177 -22.45 4.43 1.79
N GLY A 178 -21.57 3.97 2.68
CA GLY A 178 -20.88 2.67 2.62
C GLY A 178 -19.62 2.64 1.77
N CYS A 179 -19.28 3.72 1.04
CA CYS A 179 -18.04 3.79 0.29
C CYS A 179 -16.86 4.16 1.19
N GLN A 180 -15.70 3.53 0.94
CA GLN A 180 -14.43 3.99 1.49
C GLN A 180 -13.86 5.08 0.59
N ILE A 181 -13.28 6.12 1.19
CA ILE A 181 -12.64 7.22 0.48
C ILE A 181 -11.29 6.73 -0.05
N PRO A 182 -11.08 6.75 -1.39
CA PRO A 182 -9.92 6.11 -2.02
C PRO A 182 -8.64 6.96 -1.99
N ALA A 183 -8.76 8.27 -1.89
CA ALA A 183 -7.66 9.22 -1.91
C ALA A 183 -8.06 10.51 -1.20
N ASP A 184 -7.05 11.28 -0.74
CA ASP A 184 -7.27 12.59 -0.15
C ASP A 184 -7.73 13.58 -1.21
N GLY A 185 -8.73 14.40 -0.88
CA GLY A 185 -9.22 15.41 -1.79
C GLY A 185 -10.31 16.30 -1.19
N PRO A 186 -10.56 17.47 -1.79
CA PRO A 186 -11.62 18.35 -1.34
C PRO A 186 -12.99 17.89 -1.83
N VAL A 187 -14.01 18.10 -1.02
CA VAL A 187 -15.41 17.99 -1.47
C VAL A 187 -15.69 19.11 -2.46
N LEU A 188 -16.14 18.74 -3.66
CA LEU A 188 -16.52 19.70 -4.71
C LEU A 188 -18.00 20.08 -4.62
N THR A 189 -18.87 19.09 -4.44
CA THR A 189 -20.33 19.29 -4.35
C THR A 189 -20.97 18.25 -3.45
N GLY A 190 -22.08 18.61 -2.81
CA GLY A 190 -22.85 17.73 -1.92
C GLY A 190 -22.36 17.81 -0.47
N GLN A 191 -22.91 16.95 0.38
CA GLN A 191 -22.59 16.87 1.81
C GLN A 191 -22.58 15.41 2.23
N VAL A 192 -21.61 15.04 3.06
CA VAL A 192 -21.47 13.68 3.57
C VAL A 192 -21.07 13.68 5.04
N GLN A 193 -21.49 12.65 5.74
CA GLN A 193 -20.95 12.33 7.06
C GLN A 193 -19.95 11.19 6.91
N VAL A 194 -18.74 11.39 7.43
CA VAL A 194 -17.63 10.46 7.34
C VAL A 194 -17.18 9.98 8.71
N ASN A 195 -16.78 8.73 8.80
CA ASN A 195 -16.10 8.17 9.96
C ASN A 195 -14.60 8.17 9.69
N GLU A 196 -13.85 8.95 10.45
CA GLU A 196 -12.40 9.08 10.36
C GLU A 196 -11.66 8.31 11.47
N ALA A 197 -12.36 7.43 12.21
CA ALA A 197 -11.84 6.73 13.38
C ALA A 197 -10.57 5.92 13.09
N LEU A 198 -10.43 5.36 11.88
CA LEU A 198 -9.23 4.61 11.48
C LEU A 198 -7.98 5.48 11.33
N ILE A 199 -8.15 6.80 11.19
CA ILE A 199 -7.06 7.74 10.95
C ILE A 199 -6.83 8.61 12.17
N THR A 200 -7.90 9.19 12.71
CA THR A 200 -7.83 10.14 13.84
C THR A 200 -7.94 9.44 15.20
N GLY A 201 -8.52 8.23 15.23
CA GLY A 201 -8.87 7.52 16.47
C GLY A 201 -10.19 7.97 17.09
N GLU A 202 -10.85 9.00 16.56
CA GLU A 202 -12.13 9.53 17.05
C GLU A 202 -13.29 8.86 16.31
N ALA A 203 -14.22 8.29 17.09
CA ALA A 203 -15.34 7.51 16.54
C ALA A 203 -16.53 8.38 16.06
N ASP A 204 -16.49 9.68 16.37
CA ASP A 204 -17.58 10.58 16.02
C ASP A 204 -17.63 10.85 14.51
N ALA A 205 -18.87 10.87 13.98
CA ALA A 205 -19.09 11.17 12.58
C ALA A 205 -18.87 12.67 12.31
N VAL A 206 -17.99 12.98 11.35
CA VAL A 206 -17.68 14.34 10.93
C VAL A 206 -18.48 14.69 9.68
N THR A 207 -19.20 15.80 9.70
CA THR A 207 -19.88 16.32 8.50
C THR A 207 -18.89 17.08 7.63
N LYS A 208 -18.85 16.77 6.34
CA LYS A 208 -18.00 17.44 5.35
C LYS A 208 -18.87 18.12 4.30
N GLU A 209 -18.54 19.38 4.05
CA GLU A 209 -19.22 20.28 3.10
C GLU A 209 -18.28 20.67 1.95
N PRO A 210 -18.77 21.31 0.88
CA PRO A 210 -17.93 21.76 -0.22
C PRO A 210 -16.76 22.63 0.27
N GLY A 211 -15.53 22.22 -0.10
CA GLY A 211 -14.29 22.84 0.34
C GLY A 211 -13.57 22.10 1.47
N ASP A 212 -14.26 21.24 2.21
CA ASP A 212 -13.63 20.44 3.26
C ASP A 212 -12.79 19.30 2.67
N GLN A 213 -11.73 18.92 3.39
CA GLN A 213 -10.86 17.83 3.01
C GLN A 213 -11.43 16.48 3.46
N LEU A 214 -11.45 15.51 2.55
CA LEU A 214 -11.69 14.11 2.82
C LEU A 214 -10.36 13.40 2.99
N LEU A 215 -10.31 12.48 3.96
CA LEU A 215 -9.11 11.69 4.26
C LEU A 215 -9.25 10.28 3.68
N SER A 216 -8.24 9.85 2.94
CA SER A 216 -8.15 8.50 2.39
C SER A 216 -8.22 7.45 3.51
N GLY A 217 -9.00 6.39 3.28
CA GLY A 217 -9.19 5.32 4.28
C GLY A 217 -10.41 5.51 5.17
N SER A 218 -10.99 6.72 5.27
CA SER A 218 -12.25 6.99 5.98
C SER A 218 -13.45 6.38 5.25
N PHE A 219 -14.57 6.21 5.96
CA PHE A 219 -15.80 5.65 5.41
C PHE A 219 -16.92 6.68 5.40
N VAL A 220 -17.66 6.74 4.30
CA VAL A 220 -18.89 7.53 4.22
C VAL A 220 -20.02 6.80 4.94
N ILE A 221 -20.58 7.43 6.00
CA ILE A 221 -21.70 6.88 6.78
C ILE A 221 -23.01 7.21 6.11
N SER A 222 -23.19 8.48 5.72
CA SER A 222 -24.43 8.97 5.13
C SER A 222 -24.17 10.11 4.16
N GLY A 223 -25.15 10.39 3.30
CA GLY A 223 -25.07 11.47 2.31
C GLY A 223 -24.45 11.03 0.99
N LYS A 224 -24.22 12.02 0.13
CA LYS A 224 -23.62 11.87 -1.20
C LYS A 224 -22.83 13.11 -1.53
N CYS A 225 -21.61 12.93 -2.03
CA CYS A 225 -20.79 14.04 -2.52
C CYS A 225 -19.98 13.65 -3.77
N ARG A 226 -19.44 14.65 -4.41
CA ARG A 226 -18.37 14.54 -5.41
C ARG A 226 -17.14 15.25 -4.89
N ALA A 227 -16.00 14.60 -5.04
CA ALA A 227 -14.73 15.07 -4.53
C ALA A 227 -13.62 14.87 -5.57
#